data_255b76f6d417f2198d4e2b8898b85899
#
_entry.id   255b76f6d417f2198d4e2b8898b85899
#
_cell.length_a   1.000
_cell.length_b   1.000
_cell.length_c   1.000
_cell.angle_alpha   90.00
_cell.angle_beta   90.00
_cell.angle_gamma   90.00
#
_symmetry.space_group_name_H-M   'P 1'
#
loop_
_entity.id
_entity.type
_entity.pdbx_description
1 polymer ?
#
loop_
_entity_poly.entity_id
_entity_poly.type
_entity_poly.pdbx_seq_one_letter_code
_entity_poly.pdbx_strand_id
1 'polypeptide(L)'
;IDVAYRYFSTDKRKFIIADTPGHEQYTRNMATGASTADLAIILVDARHGVLTQTKRHSFIVSLLGIKHIVVAINKMDIVGYDQAVFEKIKADYVDFASRLELPDVHFMPISALKGDNVVSASPNMPWYTGSPLMPLLETVYIGSDRNLEDFRFPVQLVLRPNLNFRGYAGTIASGIVRVGDEVVSLPSRRKSRVKRIVTFDGDLAEAFAPQAVTLTLEDEIDSSRGDMLVRPGNVPKVDHKFEASIVWMSDEPLVPGKQYLFKQTSKVTTGAVSTLRYRIDVNTLHRQPAPSLGLNEIGRCAITLTSPIAFDAYRRNRATGAFIMIDRVTNATVGAGMILDREPNEAASDHWGDAAEPHLHGQLSGVTAEEREARFGQKPVTLLLTGLTGSGKSTLARALERRLFDLGRAVAVLDGQNMRLGISKDLGFSAGERSENLRRSVEVARLFNEAGIICIGAFVAPDEEVRKKAAERIGADRFLVVHLAAPIEVCRERDTDCLLYTSDAADEADS
;
A
#
# COMPACT_ATOMS: atom_id res chain seq x y z
N ILE A 1 -5.47 27.92 -14.80
CA ILE A 1 -4.25 27.20 -15.18
C ILE A 1 -4.55 25.72 -15.07
N ASP A 2 -4.33 24.99 -16.14
CA ASP A 2 -4.62 23.55 -16.24
C ASP A 2 -3.33 22.76 -16.52
N VAL A 3 -3.38 21.42 -16.55
CA VAL A 3 -2.27 20.56 -16.94
C VAL A 3 -1.98 20.76 -18.43
N ALA A 4 -0.75 21.10 -18.77
CA ALA A 4 -0.33 21.24 -20.17
C ALA A 4 0.33 19.94 -20.63
N TYR A 5 -0.24 19.31 -21.67
CA TYR A 5 0.35 18.14 -22.28
C TYR A 5 1.21 18.50 -23.47
N ARG A 6 2.43 17.98 -23.50
CA ARG A 6 3.38 18.11 -24.60
C ARG A 6 3.81 16.72 -25.08
N TYR A 7 3.97 16.59 -26.38
CA TYR A 7 4.31 15.32 -27.04
C TYR A 7 5.60 15.50 -27.83
N PHE A 8 6.52 14.60 -27.67
CA PHE A 8 7.70 14.50 -28.53
C PHE A 8 8.18 13.06 -28.64
N SER A 9 9.05 12.78 -29.58
CA SER A 9 9.61 11.45 -29.83
C SER A 9 11.10 11.56 -30.09
N THR A 10 11.83 10.56 -29.62
CA THR A 10 13.18 10.23 -30.08
C THR A 10 13.11 8.95 -30.90
N ASP A 11 14.22 8.52 -31.46
CA ASP A 11 14.28 7.25 -32.18
C ASP A 11 14.00 6.05 -31.26
N LYS A 12 14.18 6.21 -29.94
CA LYS A 12 14.04 5.14 -28.95
C LYS A 12 12.67 5.12 -28.26
N ARG A 13 12.05 6.29 -28.05
CA ARG A 13 10.84 6.40 -27.22
C ARG A 13 9.97 7.59 -27.59
N LYS A 14 8.65 7.40 -27.42
CA LYS A 14 7.67 8.50 -27.44
C LYS A 14 7.39 8.96 -26.02
N PHE A 15 7.30 10.27 -25.84
CA PHE A 15 7.09 10.91 -24.53
C PHE A 15 5.82 11.73 -24.53
N ILE A 16 5.14 11.71 -23.40
CA ILE A 16 4.04 12.60 -23.05
C ILE A 16 4.48 13.31 -21.77
N ILE A 17 4.67 14.61 -21.84
CA ILE A 17 4.95 15.45 -20.67
C ILE A 17 3.64 16.02 -20.19
N ALA A 18 3.29 15.74 -18.92
CA ALA A 18 2.24 16.44 -18.20
C ALA A 18 2.91 17.57 -17.39
N ASP A 19 2.93 18.76 -17.93
CA ASP A 19 3.46 19.94 -17.23
C ASP A 19 2.41 20.46 -16.26
N THR A 20 2.70 20.35 -14.97
CA THR A 20 1.77 20.67 -13.88
C THR A 20 2.22 21.93 -13.15
N PRO A 21 1.28 22.86 -12.86
CA PRO A 21 1.62 24.06 -12.12
C PRO A 21 2.09 23.73 -10.70
N GLY A 22 3.17 24.39 -10.27
CA GLY A 22 3.79 24.12 -8.98
C GLY A 22 3.17 24.82 -7.78
N HIS A 23 2.24 25.76 -7.93
CA HIS A 23 1.64 26.48 -6.81
C HIS A 23 0.65 25.62 -6.02
N GLU A 24 0.58 25.85 -4.73
CA GLU A 24 -0.29 25.10 -3.79
C GLU A 24 -1.75 25.02 -4.25
N GLN A 25 -2.28 26.10 -4.78
CA GLN A 25 -3.65 26.20 -5.32
C GLN A 25 -3.96 25.22 -6.46
N TYR A 26 -2.93 24.67 -7.10
CA TYR A 26 -3.03 23.77 -8.26
C TYR A 26 -2.65 22.32 -7.93
N THR A 27 -2.60 21.93 -6.66
CA THR A 27 -2.29 20.55 -6.23
C THR A 27 -3.19 19.53 -6.92
N ARG A 28 -4.48 19.85 -7.14
CA ARG A 28 -5.42 19.03 -7.91
C ARG A 28 -4.93 18.72 -9.33
N ASN A 29 -4.35 19.72 -10.00
CA ASN A 29 -3.87 19.57 -11.38
C ASN A 29 -2.61 18.70 -11.40
N MET A 30 -1.73 18.87 -10.41
CA MET A 30 -0.60 17.96 -10.20
C MET A 30 -1.04 16.52 -9.97
N ALA A 31 -1.99 16.28 -9.07
CA ALA A 31 -2.50 14.94 -8.81
C ALA A 31 -3.11 14.33 -10.08
N THR A 32 -3.82 15.12 -10.89
CA THR A 32 -4.41 14.67 -12.16
C THR A 32 -3.32 14.28 -13.17
N GLY A 33 -2.31 15.14 -13.38
CA GLY A 33 -1.20 14.84 -14.31
C GLY A 33 -0.35 13.66 -13.85
N ALA A 34 -0.04 13.60 -12.55
CA ALA A 34 0.78 12.55 -11.97
C ALA A 34 0.08 11.18 -11.92
N SER A 35 -1.26 11.12 -11.88
CA SER A 35 -2.00 9.85 -11.77
C SER A 35 -1.78 8.90 -12.95
N THR A 36 -1.37 9.43 -14.11
CA THR A 36 -1.11 8.65 -15.33
C THR A 36 0.38 8.58 -15.69
N ALA A 37 1.24 9.20 -14.90
CA ALA A 37 2.67 9.24 -15.17
C ALA A 37 3.40 7.97 -14.75
N ASP A 38 4.37 7.55 -15.56
CA ASP A 38 5.29 6.44 -15.25
C ASP A 38 6.52 6.93 -14.48
N LEU A 39 6.90 8.20 -14.68
CA LEU A 39 8.05 8.85 -14.06
C LEU A 39 7.70 10.29 -13.68
N ALA A 40 8.19 10.77 -12.55
CA ALA A 40 8.05 12.16 -12.12
C ALA A 40 9.40 12.88 -12.12
N ILE A 41 9.43 14.12 -12.65
CA ILE A 41 10.57 15.02 -12.54
C ILE A 41 10.21 16.09 -11.52
N ILE A 42 10.92 16.12 -10.40
CA ILE A 42 10.76 17.10 -9.34
C ILE A 42 11.87 18.14 -9.48
N LEU A 43 11.48 19.37 -9.84
CA LEU A 43 12.41 20.48 -10.00
C LEU A 43 12.71 21.13 -8.64
N VAL A 44 13.99 21.24 -8.30
CA VAL A 44 14.48 21.94 -7.11
C VAL A 44 15.37 23.11 -7.56
N ASP A 45 15.07 24.31 -7.10
CA ASP A 45 15.91 25.49 -7.38
C ASP A 45 17.17 25.44 -6.50
N ALA A 46 18.35 25.39 -7.13
CA ALA A 46 19.64 25.29 -6.43
C ALA A 46 19.90 26.43 -5.43
N ARG A 47 19.26 27.59 -5.60
CA ARG A 47 19.38 28.75 -4.70
C ARG A 47 18.62 28.57 -3.39
N HIS A 48 17.54 27.77 -3.40
CA HIS A 48 16.59 27.68 -2.27
C HIS A 48 16.57 26.28 -1.64
N GLY A 49 17.02 25.24 -2.35
CA GLY A 49 17.02 23.88 -1.85
C GLY A 49 15.63 23.26 -1.70
N VAL A 50 15.48 22.32 -0.78
CA VAL A 50 14.25 21.58 -0.55
C VAL A 50 13.23 22.41 0.22
N LEU A 51 12.23 22.94 -0.49
CA LEU A 51 11.15 23.73 0.08
C LEU A 51 9.94 22.86 0.47
N THR A 52 9.03 23.43 1.28
CA THR A 52 7.74 22.81 1.64
C THR A 52 6.98 22.26 0.43
N GLN A 53 6.99 23.04 -0.66
CA GLN A 53 6.34 22.65 -1.90
C GLN A 53 6.99 21.41 -2.54
N THR A 54 8.32 21.32 -2.52
CA THR A 54 9.07 20.14 -2.97
C THR A 54 8.65 18.91 -2.19
N LYS A 55 8.54 19.03 -0.86
CA LYS A 55 8.11 17.95 0.04
C LYS A 55 6.68 17.50 -0.28
N ARG A 56 5.76 18.45 -0.48
CA ARG A 56 4.37 18.16 -0.84
C ARG A 56 4.27 17.40 -2.16
N HIS A 57 4.98 17.87 -3.19
CA HIS A 57 4.99 17.22 -4.50
C HIS A 57 5.56 15.80 -4.43
N SER A 58 6.66 15.61 -3.72
CA SER A 58 7.26 14.30 -3.52
C SER A 58 6.32 13.36 -2.77
N PHE A 59 5.59 13.85 -1.76
CA PHE A 59 4.60 13.06 -1.04
C PHE A 59 3.44 12.64 -1.95
N ILE A 60 2.88 13.54 -2.77
CA ILE A 60 1.81 13.21 -3.70
C ILE A 60 2.28 12.19 -4.74
N VAL A 61 3.50 12.35 -5.28
CA VAL A 61 4.10 11.41 -6.23
C VAL A 61 4.26 10.02 -5.60
N SER A 62 4.73 9.94 -4.36
CA SER A 62 4.80 8.70 -3.58
C SER A 62 3.41 8.08 -3.36
N LEU A 63 2.44 8.88 -2.93
CA LEU A 63 1.07 8.45 -2.70
C LEU A 63 0.40 7.88 -3.96
N LEU A 64 0.69 8.50 -5.12
CA LEU A 64 0.25 8.03 -6.44
C LEU A 64 1.07 6.84 -6.97
N GLY A 65 2.04 6.35 -6.18
CA GLY A 65 2.80 5.15 -6.46
C GLY A 65 3.68 5.26 -7.73
N ILE A 66 4.16 6.46 -8.09
CA ILE A 66 5.14 6.62 -9.17
C ILE A 66 6.47 6.10 -8.65
N LYS A 67 7.05 5.13 -9.33
CA LYS A 67 8.25 4.44 -8.86
C LYS A 67 9.54 5.15 -9.25
N HIS A 68 9.56 5.78 -10.42
CA HIS A 68 10.75 6.45 -10.98
C HIS A 68 10.67 7.94 -10.75
N ILE A 69 11.62 8.49 -10.01
CA ILE A 69 11.65 9.90 -9.66
C ILE A 69 13.01 10.48 -10.04
N VAL A 70 12.98 11.59 -10.77
CA VAL A 70 14.17 12.41 -11.05
C VAL A 70 14.07 13.69 -10.25
N VAL A 71 14.95 13.88 -9.30
CA VAL A 71 15.12 15.14 -8.58
C VAL A 71 16.13 15.98 -9.37
N ALA A 72 15.62 16.89 -10.19
CA ALA A 72 16.43 17.75 -11.03
C ALA A 72 16.74 19.06 -10.28
N ILE A 73 17.97 19.19 -9.80
CA ILE A 73 18.47 20.38 -9.12
C ILE A 73 18.86 21.38 -10.20
N ASN A 74 17.93 22.31 -10.46
CA ASN A 74 17.99 23.25 -11.57
C ASN A 74 18.61 24.59 -11.15
N LYS A 75 19.02 25.37 -12.15
CA LYS A 75 19.69 26.67 -12.01
C LYS A 75 21.08 26.56 -11.40
N MET A 76 21.78 25.48 -11.67
CA MET A 76 23.17 25.30 -11.24
C MET A 76 24.12 26.39 -11.78
N ASP A 77 23.80 26.98 -12.92
CA ASP A 77 24.51 28.13 -13.49
C ASP A 77 24.51 29.35 -12.56
N ILE A 78 23.47 29.56 -11.78
CA ILE A 78 23.34 30.72 -10.87
C ILE A 78 24.20 30.53 -9.61
N VAL A 79 24.41 29.28 -9.19
CA VAL A 79 25.23 28.95 -8.02
C VAL A 79 26.67 28.53 -8.41
N GLY A 80 27.11 28.89 -9.62
CA GLY A 80 28.47 28.64 -10.11
C GLY A 80 28.80 27.17 -10.32
N TYR A 81 27.79 26.31 -10.57
CA TYR A 81 27.95 24.86 -10.77
C TYR A 81 28.62 24.12 -9.57
N ASP A 82 28.40 24.68 -8.36
CA ASP A 82 29.07 24.19 -7.14
C ASP A 82 28.55 22.80 -6.74
N GLN A 83 29.46 21.85 -6.66
CA GLN A 83 29.20 20.48 -6.22
C GLN A 83 28.69 20.43 -4.78
N ALA A 84 29.20 21.29 -3.87
CA ALA A 84 28.79 21.28 -2.48
C ALA A 84 27.32 21.68 -2.30
N VAL A 85 26.83 22.60 -3.14
CA VAL A 85 25.39 22.97 -3.17
C VAL A 85 24.54 21.78 -3.61
N PHE A 86 24.97 21.08 -4.66
CA PHE A 86 24.27 19.87 -5.14
C PHE A 86 24.20 18.78 -4.06
N GLU A 87 25.34 18.42 -3.46
CA GLU A 87 25.39 17.35 -2.44
C GLU A 87 24.58 17.69 -1.19
N LYS A 88 24.58 18.98 -0.77
CA LYS A 88 23.75 19.43 0.34
C LYS A 88 22.26 19.24 0.05
N ILE A 89 21.79 19.70 -1.11
CA ILE A 89 20.38 19.59 -1.49
C ILE A 89 19.97 18.12 -1.62
N LYS A 90 20.84 17.28 -2.18
CA LYS A 90 20.63 15.84 -2.27
C LYS A 90 20.51 15.22 -0.88
N ALA A 91 21.38 15.55 0.06
CA ALA A 91 21.34 15.06 1.44
C ALA A 91 20.01 15.48 2.15
N ASP A 92 19.64 16.76 2.04
CA ASP A 92 18.40 17.29 2.60
C ASP A 92 17.13 16.60 2.03
N TYR A 93 17.18 16.28 0.72
CA TYR A 93 16.09 15.55 0.08
C TYR A 93 16.05 14.08 0.51
N VAL A 94 17.18 13.41 0.60
CA VAL A 94 17.27 11.99 1.02
C VAL A 94 16.76 11.84 2.46
N ASP A 95 17.14 12.75 3.36
CA ASP A 95 16.65 12.75 4.74
C ASP A 95 15.12 12.83 4.79
N PHE A 96 14.52 13.76 4.04
CA PHE A 96 13.08 13.85 3.93
C PHE A 96 12.45 12.62 3.25
N ALA A 97 13.03 12.17 2.12
CA ALA A 97 12.51 11.08 1.30
C ALA A 97 12.61 9.71 1.97
N SER A 98 13.47 9.56 2.99
CA SER A 98 13.57 8.33 3.79
C SER A 98 12.25 7.92 4.45
N ARG A 99 11.34 8.87 4.63
CA ARG A 99 9.98 8.66 5.17
C ARG A 99 8.93 8.35 4.10
N LEU A 100 9.32 8.36 2.83
CA LEU A 100 8.47 8.10 1.68
C LEU A 100 8.84 6.78 1.03
N GLU A 101 7.87 6.09 0.45
CA GLU A 101 8.12 4.89 -0.33
C GLU A 101 8.50 5.29 -1.77
N LEU A 102 9.76 5.62 -1.99
CA LEU A 102 10.33 6.02 -3.27
C LEU A 102 11.45 5.05 -3.64
N PRO A 103 11.16 3.97 -4.40
CA PRO A 103 12.12 2.90 -4.64
C PRO A 103 13.26 3.26 -5.59
N ASP A 104 13.05 4.23 -6.51
CA ASP A 104 14.02 4.61 -7.53
C ASP A 104 14.08 6.13 -7.67
N VAL A 105 15.10 6.76 -7.05
CA VAL A 105 15.29 8.21 -7.04
C VAL A 105 16.64 8.57 -7.66
N HIS A 106 16.60 9.30 -8.76
CA HIS A 106 17.78 9.82 -9.44
C HIS A 106 17.98 11.30 -9.15
N PHE A 107 19.17 11.68 -8.75
CA PHE A 107 19.54 13.09 -8.53
C PHE A 107 20.38 13.61 -9.68
N MET A 108 20.03 14.79 -10.17
CA MET A 108 20.65 15.34 -11.37
C MET A 108 20.83 16.86 -11.24
N PRO A 109 22.08 17.38 -11.35
CA PRO A 109 22.31 18.81 -11.43
C PRO A 109 22.10 19.27 -12.87
N ILE A 110 21.24 20.27 -13.08
CA ILE A 110 20.96 20.80 -14.42
C ILE A 110 20.97 22.33 -14.44
N SER A 111 21.19 22.89 -15.62
CA SER A 111 20.72 24.22 -15.97
C SER A 111 19.80 24.12 -17.18
N ALA A 112 18.50 24.18 -16.96
CA ALA A 112 17.51 24.11 -18.03
C ALA A 112 17.66 25.29 -19.01
N LEU A 113 18.10 26.47 -18.53
CA LEU A 113 18.33 27.67 -19.36
C LEU A 113 19.53 27.50 -20.29
N LYS A 114 20.61 26.86 -19.79
CA LYS A 114 21.85 26.68 -20.56
C LYS A 114 21.92 25.34 -21.27
N GLY A 115 21.03 24.40 -20.93
CA GLY A 115 21.00 23.05 -21.46
C GLY A 115 22.00 22.08 -20.81
N ASP A 116 22.65 22.51 -19.71
CA ASP A 116 23.63 21.68 -18.99
C ASP A 116 22.97 20.42 -18.40
N ASN A 117 23.49 19.25 -18.70
CA ASN A 117 23.00 17.92 -18.30
C ASN A 117 21.54 17.64 -18.71
N VAL A 118 21.01 18.34 -19.70
CA VAL A 118 19.66 18.05 -20.25
C VAL A 118 19.75 16.99 -21.35
N VAL A 119 20.49 17.27 -22.43
CA VAL A 119 20.64 16.34 -23.57
C VAL A 119 22.00 15.64 -23.52
N SER A 120 23.05 16.39 -23.19
CA SER A 120 24.44 15.90 -23.10
C SER A 120 25.07 16.30 -21.77
N ALA A 121 26.13 15.58 -21.38
CA ALA A 121 26.90 15.91 -20.18
C ALA A 121 27.48 17.33 -20.27
N SER A 122 27.38 18.09 -19.18
CA SER A 122 27.87 19.44 -19.10
C SER A 122 29.37 19.51 -18.85
N PRO A 123 30.14 20.29 -19.62
CA PRO A 123 31.54 20.55 -19.32
C PRO A 123 31.72 21.39 -18.04
N ASN A 124 30.71 22.11 -17.62
CA ASN A 124 30.73 22.97 -16.43
C ASN A 124 30.60 22.14 -15.11
N MET A 125 30.14 20.89 -15.20
CA MET A 125 29.96 19.98 -14.06
C MET A 125 30.70 18.66 -14.27
N PRO A 126 32.04 18.66 -14.44
CA PRO A 126 32.81 17.44 -14.70
C PRO A 126 32.80 16.47 -13.52
N TRP A 127 32.42 16.92 -12.33
CA TRP A 127 32.25 16.12 -11.13
C TRP A 127 30.97 15.26 -11.14
N TYR A 128 30.00 15.58 -12.01
CA TYR A 128 28.81 14.77 -12.16
C TYR A 128 29.02 13.65 -13.17
N THR A 129 29.04 12.42 -12.69
CA THR A 129 29.28 11.21 -13.51
C THR A 129 28.00 10.48 -13.90
N GLY A 130 26.83 11.01 -13.49
CA GLY A 130 25.54 10.44 -13.83
C GLY A 130 25.11 10.71 -15.27
N SER A 131 24.03 10.06 -15.68
CA SER A 131 23.45 10.24 -17.01
C SER A 131 22.74 11.60 -17.11
N PRO A 132 22.84 12.32 -18.23
CA PRO A 132 21.98 13.46 -18.53
C PRO A 132 20.50 13.09 -18.58
N LEU A 133 19.61 14.09 -18.52
CA LEU A 133 18.16 13.86 -18.39
C LEU A 133 17.59 13.04 -19.56
N MET A 134 17.85 13.44 -20.80
CA MET A 134 17.27 12.75 -21.97
C MET A 134 17.75 11.29 -22.09
N PRO A 135 19.04 10.97 -22.00
CA PRO A 135 19.51 9.59 -21.97
C PRO A 135 18.89 8.76 -20.83
N LEU A 136 18.74 9.36 -19.65
CA LEU A 136 18.04 8.68 -18.53
C LEU A 136 16.60 8.35 -18.89
N LEU A 137 15.84 9.32 -19.39
CA LEU A 137 14.44 9.14 -19.80
C LEU A 137 14.27 8.09 -20.90
N GLU A 138 15.24 8.01 -21.83
CA GLU A 138 15.24 7.00 -22.90
C GLU A 138 15.53 5.57 -22.41
N THR A 139 16.26 5.43 -21.31
CA THR A 139 16.78 4.13 -20.84
C THR A 139 16.05 3.58 -19.63
N VAL A 140 15.36 4.42 -18.85
CA VAL A 140 14.58 3.98 -17.69
C VAL A 140 13.56 2.91 -18.10
N TYR A 141 13.56 1.78 -17.41
CA TYR A 141 12.71 0.63 -17.74
C TYR A 141 11.40 0.69 -16.95
N ILE A 142 10.33 1.13 -17.59
CA ILE A 142 8.98 1.23 -17.03
C ILE A 142 8.12 -0.02 -17.27
N GLY A 143 8.62 -1.00 -18.03
CA GLY A 143 7.84 -2.18 -18.40
C GLY A 143 7.55 -3.13 -17.23
N SER A 144 8.44 -3.21 -16.23
CA SER A 144 8.26 -4.01 -15.02
C SER A 144 7.16 -3.49 -14.09
N ASP A 145 6.70 -2.26 -14.29
CA ASP A 145 5.70 -1.63 -13.43
C ASP A 145 4.27 -2.04 -13.76
N ARG A 146 4.09 -2.71 -14.90
CA ARG A 146 2.78 -3.20 -15.34
C ARG A 146 2.44 -4.50 -14.62
N ASN A 147 1.27 -4.54 -14.03
CA ASN A 147 0.70 -5.77 -13.51
C ASN A 147 0.15 -6.60 -14.68
N LEU A 148 0.91 -7.61 -15.10
CA LEU A 148 0.51 -8.56 -16.17
C LEU A 148 -0.07 -9.87 -15.63
N GLU A 149 -0.15 -10.07 -14.33
CA GLU A 149 -0.65 -11.28 -13.67
C GLU A 149 -2.15 -11.21 -13.41
N ASP A 150 -2.61 -10.10 -12.83
CA ASP A 150 -3.99 -9.93 -12.42
C ASP A 150 -4.84 -9.43 -13.59
N PHE A 151 -5.54 -10.32 -14.28
CA PHE A 151 -6.43 -9.89 -15.36
C PHE A 151 -7.63 -9.13 -14.81
N ARG A 152 -7.77 -7.86 -15.24
CA ARG A 152 -8.87 -6.95 -14.90
C ARG A 152 -9.36 -6.25 -16.16
N PHE A 153 -10.61 -6.49 -16.49
CA PHE A 153 -11.24 -5.89 -17.65
C PHE A 153 -12.56 -5.21 -17.25
N PRO A 154 -12.53 -3.91 -16.91
CA PRO A 154 -13.75 -3.14 -16.65
C PRO A 154 -14.58 -2.98 -17.94
N VAL A 155 -15.82 -3.41 -17.90
CA VAL A 155 -16.74 -3.27 -19.04
C VAL A 155 -17.17 -1.81 -19.16
N GLN A 156 -16.83 -1.17 -20.27
CA GLN A 156 -17.18 0.22 -20.54
C GLN A 156 -18.45 0.33 -21.38
N LEU A 157 -18.65 -0.61 -22.31
CA LEU A 157 -19.80 -0.61 -23.19
C LEU A 157 -20.14 -2.05 -23.59
N VAL A 158 -21.42 -2.36 -23.69
CA VAL A 158 -21.90 -3.62 -24.27
C VAL A 158 -22.39 -3.33 -25.70
N LEU A 159 -21.76 -4.00 -26.66
CA LEU A 159 -22.08 -3.87 -28.09
C LEU A 159 -22.99 -5.01 -28.54
N ARG A 160 -24.15 -4.67 -29.10
CA ARG A 160 -25.10 -5.63 -29.66
C ARG A 160 -25.68 -5.12 -31.00
N PRO A 161 -24.85 -5.00 -32.03
CA PRO A 161 -25.28 -4.45 -33.31
C PRO A 161 -26.30 -5.36 -34.05
N ASN A 162 -26.32 -6.64 -33.73
CA ASN A 162 -27.26 -7.64 -34.28
C ASN A 162 -27.44 -8.79 -33.26
N LEU A 163 -28.34 -9.73 -33.60
CA LEU A 163 -28.67 -10.88 -32.75
C LEU A 163 -27.53 -11.88 -32.55
N ASN A 164 -26.55 -11.89 -33.47
CA ASN A 164 -25.45 -12.88 -33.50
C ASN A 164 -24.16 -12.34 -32.88
N PHE A 165 -24.13 -11.07 -32.41
CA PHE A 165 -22.97 -10.45 -31.82
C PHE A 165 -23.29 -9.78 -30.50
N ARG A 166 -22.63 -10.24 -29.44
CA ARG A 166 -22.59 -9.57 -28.15
C ARG A 166 -21.14 -9.41 -27.73
N GLY A 167 -20.68 -8.17 -27.67
CA GLY A 167 -19.32 -7.82 -27.33
C GLY A 167 -19.26 -6.91 -26.09
N TYR A 168 -18.29 -7.16 -25.24
CA TYR A 168 -17.99 -6.34 -24.06
C TYR A 168 -16.75 -5.50 -24.39
N ALA A 169 -16.95 -4.23 -24.63
CA ALA A 169 -15.87 -3.30 -24.98
C ALA A 169 -15.30 -2.63 -23.73
N GLY A 170 -13.98 -2.50 -23.68
CA GLY A 170 -13.26 -1.87 -22.58
C GLY A 170 -11.76 -1.80 -22.83
N THR A 171 -11.06 -1.25 -21.87
CA THR A 171 -9.59 -1.23 -21.80
C THR A 171 -9.14 -2.26 -20.76
N ILE A 172 -8.21 -3.11 -21.10
CA ILE A 172 -7.60 -4.05 -20.16
C ILE A 172 -6.85 -3.21 -19.11
N ALA A 173 -7.33 -3.22 -17.86
CA ALA A 173 -6.74 -2.45 -16.78
C ALA A 173 -5.44 -3.08 -16.29
N SER A 174 -5.36 -4.40 -16.28
CA SER A 174 -4.16 -5.19 -15.97
C SER A 174 -4.29 -6.60 -16.50
N GLY A 175 -3.16 -7.32 -16.54
CA GLY A 175 -3.09 -8.71 -16.92
C GLY A 175 -3.07 -8.93 -18.44
N ILE A 176 -3.18 -10.20 -18.80
CA ILE A 176 -3.19 -10.71 -20.17
C ILE A 176 -4.45 -11.57 -20.32
N VAL A 177 -5.06 -11.56 -21.50
CA VAL A 177 -6.20 -12.41 -21.84
C VAL A 177 -5.97 -13.09 -23.17
N ARG A 178 -6.35 -14.36 -23.28
CA ARG A 178 -6.25 -15.19 -24.48
C ARG A 178 -7.62 -15.72 -24.88
N VAL A 179 -7.77 -16.01 -26.15
CA VAL A 179 -8.93 -16.76 -26.64
C VAL A 179 -8.97 -18.13 -25.94
N GLY A 180 -10.14 -18.53 -25.44
CA GLY A 180 -10.34 -19.74 -24.65
C GLY A 180 -10.16 -19.57 -23.13
N ASP A 181 -9.61 -18.46 -22.64
CA ASP A 181 -9.47 -18.19 -21.20
C ASP A 181 -10.85 -18.17 -20.51
N GLU A 182 -10.95 -18.84 -19.37
CA GLU A 182 -12.13 -18.75 -18.51
C GLU A 182 -12.16 -17.40 -17.79
N VAL A 183 -13.32 -16.74 -17.80
CA VAL A 183 -13.54 -15.47 -17.15
C VAL A 183 -14.79 -15.49 -16.26
N VAL A 184 -14.78 -14.64 -15.26
CA VAL A 184 -15.90 -14.42 -14.33
C VAL A 184 -16.32 -12.97 -14.40
N SER A 185 -17.62 -12.71 -14.58
CA SER A 185 -18.20 -11.36 -14.47
C SER A 185 -18.50 -11.01 -13.01
N LEU A 186 -18.06 -9.85 -12.55
CA LEU A 186 -18.33 -9.34 -11.22
C LEU A 186 -19.29 -8.14 -11.30
N PRO A 187 -20.24 -8.02 -10.37
CA PRO A 187 -20.42 -8.81 -9.14
C PRO A 187 -21.23 -10.11 -9.32
N SER A 188 -21.81 -10.39 -10.49
CA SER A 188 -22.73 -11.52 -10.72
C SER A 188 -22.13 -12.91 -10.52
N ARG A 189 -20.80 -13.02 -10.58
CA ARG A 189 -20.01 -14.27 -10.50
C ARG A 189 -20.35 -15.30 -11.61
N ARG A 190 -20.99 -14.86 -12.70
CA ARG A 190 -21.24 -15.71 -13.85
C ARG A 190 -19.94 -16.00 -14.60
N LYS A 191 -19.72 -17.26 -14.93
CA LYS A 191 -18.54 -17.75 -15.66
C LYS A 191 -18.85 -17.91 -17.12
N SER A 192 -17.86 -17.68 -17.97
CA SER A 192 -17.85 -18.00 -19.40
C SER A 192 -16.42 -18.11 -19.91
N ARG A 193 -16.24 -18.34 -21.21
CA ARG A 193 -14.93 -18.35 -21.87
C ARG A 193 -14.84 -17.27 -22.92
N VAL A 194 -13.63 -16.72 -23.09
CA VAL A 194 -13.37 -15.75 -24.16
C VAL A 194 -13.41 -16.45 -25.50
N LYS A 195 -14.38 -16.07 -26.34
CA LYS A 195 -14.55 -16.63 -27.68
C LYS A 195 -13.69 -15.92 -28.72
N ARG A 196 -13.65 -14.57 -28.67
CA ARG A 196 -12.86 -13.75 -29.59
C ARG A 196 -12.40 -12.48 -28.87
N ILE A 197 -11.26 -11.96 -29.29
CA ILE A 197 -10.72 -10.66 -28.88
C ILE A 197 -10.71 -9.79 -30.15
N VAL A 198 -11.64 -8.85 -30.22
CA VAL A 198 -11.92 -8.07 -31.44
C VAL A 198 -11.33 -6.67 -31.29
N THR A 199 -10.57 -6.21 -32.29
CA THR A 199 -10.07 -4.85 -32.43
C THR A 199 -10.49 -4.23 -33.76
N PHE A 200 -10.17 -2.96 -34.00
CA PHE A 200 -10.43 -2.32 -35.27
C PHE A 200 -9.65 -3.00 -36.44
N ASP A 201 -8.42 -3.45 -36.16
CA ASP A 201 -7.54 -4.07 -37.16
C ASP A 201 -7.77 -5.58 -37.33
N GLY A 202 -8.73 -6.15 -36.61
CA GLY A 202 -9.09 -7.59 -36.66
C GLY A 202 -9.06 -8.26 -35.32
N ASP A 203 -9.15 -9.59 -35.33
CA ASP A 203 -9.15 -10.44 -34.15
C ASP A 203 -7.73 -10.73 -33.69
N LEU A 204 -7.55 -10.74 -32.37
CA LEU A 204 -6.28 -11.09 -31.71
C LEU A 204 -6.42 -12.47 -31.05
N ALA A 205 -5.32 -13.22 -31.00
CA ALA A 205 -5.21 -14.44 -30.19
C ALA A 205 -4.99 -14.11 -28.68
N GLU A 206 -4.32 -13.00 -28.41
CA GLU A 206 -3.96 -12.53 -27.07
C GLU A 206 -4.02 -11.01 -27.03
N ALA A 207 -4.42 -10.45 -25.87
CA ALA A 207 -4.34 -9.02 -25.58
C ALA A 207 -3.89 -8.79 -24.14
N PHE A 208 -3.27 -7.63 -23.88
CA PHE A 208 -2.68 -7.27 -22.58
C PHE A 208 -2.92 -5.79 -22.25
N ALA A 209 -2.71 -5.44 -20.98
CA ALA A 209 -2.85 -4.06 -20.53
C ALA A 209 -1.81 -3.13 -21.19
N PRO A 210 -2.20 -1.93 -21.65
CA PRO A 210 -3.52 -1.29 -21.57
C PRO A 210 -4.32 -1.30 -22.90
N GLN A 211 -4.35 -2.38 -23.62
CA GLN A 211 -5.05 -2.44 -24.90
C GLN A 211 -6.57 -2.26 -24.75
N ALA A 212 -7.16 -1.46 -25.64
CA ALA A 212 -8.60 -1.33 -25.79
C ALA A 212 -9.11 -2.39 -26.75
N VAL A 213 -9.99 -3.27 -26.27
CA VAL A 213 -10.50 -4.42 -27.03
C VAL A 213 -12.00 -4.63 -26.79
N THR A 214 -12.62 -5.45 -27.64
CA THR A 214 -13.96 -5.98 -27.41
C THR A 214 -13.85 -7.49 -27.24
N LEU A 215 -14.24 -7.98 -26.07
CA LEU A 215 -14.30 -9.40 -25.78
C LEU A 215 -15.68 -9.95 -26.14
N THR A 216 -15.74 -11.04 -26.90
CA THR A 216 -16.95 -11.85 -27.05
C THR A 216 -16.80 -13.11 -26.22
N LEU A 217 -17.87 -13.59 -25.63
CA LEU A 217 -17.87 -14.76 -24.76
C LEU A 217 -18.62 -15.92 -25.43
N GLU A 218 -18.36 -17.13 -24.99
CA GLU A 218 -19.06 -18.33 -25.49
C GLU A 218 -20.53 -18.33 -25.07
N ASP A 219 -20.80 -17.93 -23.82
CA ASP A 219 -22.14 -17.85 -23.25
C ASP A 219 -22.63 -16.39 -23.20
N GLU A 220 -23.93 -16.21 -23.35
CA GLU A 220 -24.57 -14.92 -23.09
C GLU A 220 -24.74 -14.74 -21.57
N ILE A 221 -23.76 -14.11 -20.93
CA ILE A 221 -23.86 -13.76 -19.51
C ILE A 221 -24.40 -12.33 -19.35
N ASP A 222 -25.08 -12.11 -18.23
CA ASP A 222 -25.53 -10.77 -17.87
C ASP A 222 -24.35 -9.99 -17.24
N SER A 223 -23.77 -9.15 -18.08
CA SER A 223 -22.69 -8.24 -17.71
C SER A 223 -22.95 -6.89 -18.37
N SER A 224 -22.81 -5.82 -17.63
CA SER A 224 -23.16 -4.45 -18.01
C SER A 224 -22.00 -3.49 -17.82
N ARG A 225 -22.16 -2.25 -18.30
CA ARG A 225 -21.23 -1.17 -17.98
C ARG A 225 -21.05 -1.04 -16.46
N GLY A 226 -19.79 -1.05 -16.03
CA GLY A 226 -19.44 -0.97 -14.62
C GLY A 226 -19.17 -2.32 -13.96
N ASP A 227 -19.47 -3.42 -14.64
CA ASP A 227 -19.03 -4.75 -14.23
C ASP A 227 -17.57 -5.00 -14.64
N MET A 228 -16.96 -6.03 -14.11
CA MET A 228 -15.56 -6.36 -14.36
C MET A 228 -15.41 -7.84 -14.72
N LEU A 229 -14.76 -8.13 -15.85
CA LEU A 229 -14.35 -9.49 -16.17
C LEU A 229 -12.97 -9.77 -15.59
N VAL A 230 -12.83 -10.91 -14.90
CA VAL A 230 -11.61 -11.31 -14.18
C VAL A 230 -11.35 -12.79 -14.38
N ARG A 231 -10.14 -13.30 -14.09
CA ARG A 231 -9.86 -14.73 -14.06
C ARG A 231 -10.47 -15.42 -12.84
N PRO A 232 -11.03 -16.64 -12.98
CA PRO A 232 -11.35 -17.50 -11.85
C PRO A 232 -10.08 -17.73 -11.00
N GLY A 233 -10.20 -17.71 -9.68
CA GLY A 233 -9.06 -17.91 -8.77
C GLY A 233 -8.18 -16.69 -8.53
N ASN A 234 -8.34 -15.62 -9.31
CA ASN A 234 -7.69 -14.32 -9.08
C ASN A 234 -8.72 -13.19 -9.13
N VAL A 235 -9.63 -13.20 -8.16
CA VAL A 235 -10.76 -12.28 -8.08
C VAL A 235 -10.39 -11.10 -7.17
N PRO A 236 -10.62 -9.84 -7.60
CA PRO A 236 -10.44 -8.67 -6.73
C PRO A 236 -11.47 -8.67 -5.61
N LYS A 237 -11.28 -7.82 -4.61
CA LYS A 237 -12.27 -7.60 -3.55
C LYS A 237 -13.55 -6.99 -4.16
N VAL A 238 -14.71 -7.47 -3.73
CA VAL A 238 -16.02 -6.91 -4.10
C VAL A 238 -16.71 -6.49 -2.82
N ASP A 239 -16.78 -5.19 -2.60
CA ASP A 239 -17.34 -4.65 -1.36
C ASP A 239 -17.94 -3.25 -1.59
N HIS A 240 -18.78 -2.82 -0.67
CA HIS A 240 -19.34 -1.47 -0.61
C HIS A 240 -18.70 -0.63 0.49
N LYS A 241 -17.80 -1.21 1.29
CA LYS A 241 -17.03 -0.52 2.34
C LYS A 241 -15.53 -0.75 2.11
N PHE A 242 -14.76 0.32 2.20
CA PHE A 242 -13.28 0.26 2.10
C PHE A 242 -12.68 1.55 2.66
N GLU A 243 -11.38 1.52 2.87
CA GLU A 243 -10.60 2.71 3.18
C GLU A 243 -9.82 3.22 1.99
N ALA A 244 -9.63 4.53 1.99
CA ALA A 244 -8.83 5.18 0.96
C ALA A 244 -8.08 6.39 1.52
N SER A 245 -6.93 6.69 0.92
CA SER A 245 -6.33 8.01 1.00
C SER A 245 -7.05 8.92 -0.01
N ILE A 246 -7.55 10.05 0.45
CA ILE A 246 -8.26 11.02 -0.39
C ILE A 246 -7.44 12.30 -0.48
N VAL A 247 -7.23 12.78 -1.70
CA VAL A 247 -6.77 14.15 -2.00
C VAL A 247 -8.02 14.99 -2.24
N TRP A 248 -8.28 15.96 -1.37
CA TRP A 248 -9.44 16.81 -1.50
C TRP A 248 -9.17 17.99 -2.45
N MET A 249 -10.09 18.28 -3.36
CA MET A 249 -9.87 19.19 -4.49
C MET A 249 -10.90 20.33 -4.57
N SER A 250 -11.79 20.45 -3.59
CA SER A 250 -12.84 21.49 -3.55
C SER A 250 -12.54 22.55 -2.51
N ASP A 251 -12.97 23.78 -2.79
CA ASP A 251 -12.96 24.88 -1.81
C ASP A 251 -13.93 24.62 -0.66
N GLU A 252 -15.04 23.91 -0.92
CA GLU A 252 -15.93 23.42 0.14
C GLU A 252 -15.26 22.25 0.86
N PRO A 253 -15.15 22.30 2.20
CA PRO A 253 -14.51 21.21 2.94
C PRO A 253 -15.28 19.89 2.79
N LEU A 254 -14.52 18.78 2.78
CA LEU A 254 -15.12 17.45 2.92
C LEU A 254 -15.63 17.29 4.34
N VAL A 255 -16.94 16.99 4.44
CA VAL A 255 -17.58 16.68 5.71
C VAL A 255 -18.10 15.24 5.69
N PRO A 256 -17.80 14.41 6.70
CA PRO A 256 -18.32 13.06 6.79
C PRO A 256 -19.87 13.03 6.72
N GLY A 257 -20.41 12.03 6.04
CA GLY A 257 -21.85 11.85 5.85
C GLY A 257 -22.46 12.52 4.60
N LYS A 258 -21.80 13.53 4.02
CA LYS A 258 -22.28 14.12 2.75
C LYS A 258 -22.20 13.09 1.62
N GLN A 259 -23.26 13.02 0.80
CA GLN A 259 -23.36 12.08 -0.31
C GLN A 259 -22.70 12.61 -1.59
N TYR A 260 -21.85 11.79 -2.21
CA TYR A 260 -21.18 12.06 -3.48
C TYR A 260 -21.42 10.93 -4.47
N LEU A 261 -21.17 11.19 -5.75
CA LEU A 261 -20.97 10.12 -6.74
C LEU A 261 -19.52 9.66 -6.68
N PHE A 262 -19.34 8.37 -6.61
CA PHE A 262 -18.02 7.71 -6.71
C PHE A 262 -17.92 7.04 -8.07
N LYS A 263 -16.90 7.41 -8.84
CA LYS A 263 -16.60 6.79 -10.13
C LYS A 263 -15.29 6.04 -10.03
N GLN A 264 -15.37 4.71 -10.14
CA GLN A 264 -14.23 3.80 -10.17
C GLN A 264 -14.26 3.06 -11.50
N THR A 265 -13.21 3.16 -12.30
CA THR A 265 -13.20 2.66 -13.69
C THR A 265 -14.44 3.11 -14.47
N SER A 266 -15.30 2.18 -14.91
CA SER A 266 -16.55 2.44 -15.60
C SER A 266 -17.80 2.45 -14.67
N LYS A 267 -17.62 2.04 -13.39
CA LYS A 267 -18.69 2.00 -12.40
C LYS A 267 -18.91 3.38 -11.77
N VAL A 268 -20.19 3.78 -11.66
CA VAL A 268 -20.59 4.96 -10.89
C VAL A 268 -21.60 4.52 -9.84
N THR A 269 -21.40 4.92 -8.61
CA THR A 269 -22.29 4.64 -7.48
C THR A 269 -22.35 5.83 -6.53
N THR A 270 -23.41 5.92 -5.75
CA THR A 270 -23.52 6.92 -4.68
C THR A 270 -22.85 6.39 -3.41
N GLY A 271 -22.31 7.27 -2.60
CA GLY A 271 -21.74 6.90 -1.32
C GLY A 271 -21.34 8.12 -0.50
N ALA A 272 -20.78 7.87 0.66
CA ALA A 272 -20.28 8.91 1.56
C ALA A 272 -18.94 8.51 2.18
N VAL A 273 -18.18 9.50 2.60
CA VAL A 273 -17.12 9.30 3.58
C VAL A 273 -17.81 9.10 4.92
N SER A 274 -17.78 7.89 5.46
CA SER A 274 -18.39 7.56 6.74
C SER A 274 -17.58 8.12 7.91
N THR A 275 -16.25 8.11 7.80
CA THR A 275 -15.34 8.59 8.83
C THR A 275 -14.07 9.16 8.20
N LEU A 276 -13.64 10.33 8.65
CA LEU A 276 -12.30 10.85 8.43
C LEU A 276 -11.44 10.38 9.59
N ARG A 277 -10.48 9.50 9.33
CA ARG A 277 -9.59 8.93 10.36
C ARG A 277 -8.58 9.96 10.86
N TYR A 278 -7.87 10.56 9.89
CA TYR A 278 -6.88 11.60 10.15
C TYR A 278 -6.54 12.35 8.86
N ARG A 279 -6.02 13.54 9.03
CA ARG A 279 -5.37 14.32 7.98
C ARG A 279 -3.85 14.09 8.05
N ILE A 280 -3.18 14.14 6.92
CA ILE A 280 -1.72 14.07 6.83
C ILE A 280 -1.18 15.48 6.63
N ASP A 281 -0.30 15.91 7.52
CA ASP A 281 0.50 17.13 7.31
C ASP A 281 1.59 16.81 6.29
N VAL A 282 1.48 17.38 5.10
CA VAL A 282 2.40 17.12 3.98
C VAL A 282 3.83 17.65 4.22
N ASN A 283 4.05 18.49 5.23
CA ASN A 283 5.35 19.05 5.56
C ASN A 283 6.12 18.15 6.53
N THR A 284 5.40 17.60 7.50
CA THR A 284 5.96 16.76 8.58
C THR A 284 5.69 15.28 8.38
N LEU A 285 4.74 14.95 7.49
CA LEU A 285 4.18 13.61 7.25
C LEU A 285 3.45 13.04 8.47
N HIS A 286 3.20 13.84 9.49
CA HIS A 286 2.50 13.42 10.69
C HIS A 286 1.00 13.34 10.45
N ARG A 287 0.36 12.39 11.13
CA ARG A 287 -1.09 12.22 11.18
C ARG A 287 -1.67 13.17 12.21
N GLN A 288 -2.69 13.91 11.83
CA GLN A 288 -3.37 14.86 12.70
C GLN A 288 -4.87 14.56 12.73
N PRO A 289 -5.51 14.50 13.89
CA PRO A 289 -6.96 14.46 13.98
C PRO A 289 -7.55 15.68 13.27
N ALA A 290 -8.58 15.47 12.46
CA ALA A 290 -9.27 16.54 11.76
C ALA A 290 -10.76 16.21 11.58
N PRO A 291 -11.66 17.19 11.75
CA PRO A 291 -13.09 16.99 11.54
C PRO A 291 -13.48 17.02 10.06
N SER A 292 -12.63 17.60 9.20
CA SER A 292 -12.88 17.82 7.77
C SER A 292 -11.56 17.90 7.00
N LEU A 293 -11.63 17.81 5.67
CA LEU A 293 -10.51 18.12 4.78
C LEU A 293 -10.83 19.38 3.99
N GLY A 294 -9.92 20.35 4.03
CA GLY A 294 -9.95 21.52 3.17
C GLY A 294 -9.26 21.28 1.82
N LEU A 295 -9.28 22.30 0.96
CA LEU A 295 -8.66 22.27 -0.36
C LEU A 295 -7.19 21.83 -0.28
N ASN A 296 -6.81 20.89 -1.13
CA ASN A 296 -5.46 20.32 -1.24
C ASN A 296 -4.98 19.53 -0.01
N GLU A 297 -5.85 19.27 0.94
CA GLU A 297 -5.52 18.40 2.07
C GLU A 297 -5.67 16.93 1.69
N ILE A 298 -4.88 16.10 2.37
CA ILE A 298 -4.86 14.67 2.17
C ILE A 298 -5.24 13.99 3.48
N GLY A 299 -6.21 13.06 3.41
CA GLY A 299 -6.66 12.35 4.59
C GLY A 299 -6.97 10.89 4.32
N ARG A 300 -6.92 10.09 5.37
CA ARG A 300 -7.40 8.71 5.36
C ARG A 300 -8.86 8.67 5.76
N CYS A 301 -9.66 8.06 4.92
CA CYS A 301 -11.11 8.04 5.04
C CYS A 301 -11.67 6.62 4.92
N ALA A 302 -12.64 6.30 5.77
CA ALA A 302 -13.51 5.14 5.57
C ALA A 302 -14.67 5.56 4.66
N ILE A 303 -14.97 4.73 3.67
CA ILE A 303 -15.98 5.00 2.64
C ILE A 303 -17.06 3.92 2.70
N THR A 304 -18.31 4.34 2.55
CA THR A 304 -19.45 3.45 2.40
C THR A 304 -20.20 3.82 1.14
N LEU A 305 -20.36 2.86 0.23
CA LEU A 305 -21.08 3.00 -1.03
C LEU A 305 -22.47 2.35 -0.94
N THR A 306 -23.40 2.78 -1.78
CA THR A 306 -24.74 2.17 -1.90
C THR A 306 -24.73 0.85 -2.66
N SER A 307 -23.76 0.68 -3.59
CA SER A 307 -23.58 -0.55 -4.36
C SER A 307 -22.13 -1.00 -4.31
N PRO A 308 -21.86 -2.31 -4.27
CA PRO A 308 -20.51 -2.81 -4.25
C PRO A 308 -19.76 -2.50 -5.53
N ILE A 309 -18.45 -2.32 -5.42
CA ILE A 309 -17.52 -2.20 -6.52
C ILE A 309 -16.49 -3.34 -6.45
N ALA A 310 -15.95 -3.72 -7.62
CA ALA A 310 -14.84 -4.66 -7.70
C ALA A 310 -13.53 -3.86 -7.78
N PHE A 311 -12.63 -4.03 -6.81
CA PHE A 311 -11.42 -3.24 -6.71
C PHE A 311 -10.23 -4.04 -6.19
N ASP A 312 -9.04 -3.60 -6.56
CA ASP A 312 -7.78 -3.99 -5.95
C ASP A 312 -7.26 -2.85 -5.08
N ALA A 313 -6.32 -3.12 -4.18
CA ALA A 313 -5.56 -2.05 -3.54
C ALA A 313 -4.80 -1.23 -4.59
N TYR A 314 -4.76 0.08 -4.43
CA TYR A 314 -4.12 1.00 -5.38
C TYR A 314 -2.66 0.63 -5.68
N ARG A 315 -1.91 0.20 -4.67
CA ARG A 315 -0.52 -0.24 -4.81
C ARG A 315 -0.37 -1.48 -5.70
N ARG A 316 -1.36 -2.37 -5.68
CA ARG A 316 -1.37 -3.58 -6.51
C ARG A 316 -1.81 -3.29 -7.93
N ASN A 317 -2.82 -2.44 -8.09
CA ASN A 317 -3.38 -2.07 -9.37
C ASN A 317 -3.96 -0.65 -9.34
N ARG A 318 -3.21 0.30 -9.88
CA ARG A 318 -3.64 1.72 -9.92
C ARG A 318 -4.97 1.91 -10.63
N ALA A 319 -5.21 1.20 -11.74
CA ALA A 319 -6.39 1.40 -12.57
C ALA A 319 -7.69 0.98 -11.85
N THR A 320 -7.67 -0.12 -11.08
CA THR A 320 -8.83 -0.63 -10.35
C THR A 320 -8.86 -0.17 -8.88
N GLY A 321 -7.74 0.36 -8.37
CA GLY A 321 -7.62 0.87 -7.01
C GLY A 321 -7.86 2.38 -6.86
N ALA A 322 -8.09 3.10 -7.95
CA ALA A 322 -8.37 4.54 -7.94
C ALA A 322 -9.85 4.84 -8.16
N PHE A 323 -10.32 5.93 -7.59
CA PHE A 323 -11.64 6.48 -7.86
C PHE A 323 -11.63 8.01 -7.77
N ILE A 324 -12.65 8.65 -8.34
CA ILE A 324 -12.93 10.07 -8.16
C ILE A 324 -14.25 10.26 -7.42
N MET A 325 -14.33 11.33 -6.65
CA MET A 325 -15.53 11.81 -5.99
C MET A 325 -16.08 13.01 -6.76
N ILE A 326 -17.35 12.97 -7.05
CA ILE A 326 -18.04 13.98 -7.84
C ILE A 326 -19.20 14.55 -7.00
N ASP A 327 -19.29 15.85 -6.90
CA ASP A 327 -20.42 16.50 -6.25
C ASP A 327 -21.69 16.30 -7.08
N ARG A 328 -22.77 15.91 -6.40
CA ARG A 328 -24.03 15.53 -7.06
C ARG A 328 -24.82 16.70 -7.65
N VAL A 329 -24.55 17.90 -7.20
CA VAL A 329 -25.26 19.12 -7.62
C VAL A 329 -24.50 19.81 -8.76
N THR A 330 -23.20 20.03 -8.55
CA THR A 330 -22.37 20.75 -9.50
C THR A 330 -21.77 19.88 -10.59
N ASN A 331 -21.76 18.55 -10.42
CA ASN A 331 -21.05 17.58 -11.23
C ASN A 331 -19.52 17.82 -11.31
N ALA A 332 -18.98 18.64 -10.41
CA ALA A 332 -17.55 18.88 -10.33
C ALA A 332 -16.84 17.73 -9.61
N THR A 333 -15.63 17.39 -10.06
CA THR A 333 -14.75 16.48 -9.31
C THR A 333 -14.23 17.21 -8.08
N VAL A 334 -14.54 16.68 -6.90
CA VAL A 334 -14.20 17.28 -5.60
C VAL A 334 -13.11 16.52 -4.85
N GLY A 335 -12.76 15.32 -5.28
CA GLY A 335 -11.70 14.54 -4.68
C GLY A 335 -11.25 13.36 -5.54
N ALA A 336 -10.04 12.89 -5.30
CA ALA A 336 -9.52 11.65 -5.86
C ALA A 336 -9.04 10.74 -4.73
N GLY A 337 -9.31 9.45 -4.86
CA GLY A 337 -9.01 8.48 -3.82
C GLY A 337 -8.20 7.29 -4.33
N MET A 338 -7.30 6.82 -3.48
CA MET A 338 -6.51 5.62 -3.64
C MET A 338 -6.97 4.60 -2.61
N ILE A 339 -7.56 3.50 -3.07
CA ILE A 339 -8.10 2.43 -2.21
C ILE A 339 -6.94 1.71 -1.54
N LEU A 340 -7.04 1.54 -0.24
CA LEU A 340 -6.04 0.86 0.58
C LEU A 340 -6.38 -0.63 0.69
N ASP A 341 -5.38 -1.44 0.96
CA ASP A 341 -5.52 -2.91 1.01
C ASP A 341 -6.44 -3.39 2.13
N ARG A 342 -6.63 -2.53 3.15
CA ARG A 342 -7.46 -2.84 4.31
C ARG A 342 -8.35 -1.67 4.69
N GLU A 343 -9.58 -1.98 5.11
CA GLU A 343 -10.19 -1.17 6.13
C GLU A 343 -9.22 -1.17 7.32
N PRO A 344 -8.92 -0.04 7.96
CA PRO A 344 -8.57 -0.15 9.36
C PRO A 344 -9.81 -0.81 9.96
N ASN A 345 -9.64 -1.95 10.56
CA ASN A 345 -10.60 -2.40 11.52
C ASN A 345 -10.94 -1.16 12.35
N GLU A 346 -12.25 -0.80 12.45
CA GLU A 346 -12.77 -0.07 13.58
C GLU A 346 -12.14 -0.73 14.78
N ALA A 347 -11.20 -0.02 15.44
CA ALA A 347 -10.16 -0.48 16.33
C ALA A 347 -10.17 -1.99 16.35
N ALA A 348 -9.31 -2.67 15.59
CA ALA A 348 -9.43 -4.12 15.41
C ALA A 348 -9.77 -4.61 16.79
N SER A 349 -11.06 -4.91 16.96
CA SER A 349 -11.53 -5.30 18.27
C SER A 349 -10.71 -6.53 18.48
N ASP A 350 -9.71 -6.40 19.32
CA ASP A 350 -8.91 -7.53 19.65
C ASP A 350 -9.95 -8.54 20.10
N HIS A 351 -10.10 -9.61 19.34
CA HIS A 351 -11.12 -10.64 19.59
C HIS A 351 -10.88 -11.39 20.91
N TRP A 352 -10.21 -10.72 21.86
CA TRP A 352 -9.96 -11.25 23.20
C TRP A 352 -11.25 -11.53 23.98
N GLY A 353 -12.31 -10.76 23.73
CA GLY A 353 -13.60 -10.86 24.41
C GLY A 353 -14.68 -11.61 23.63
N ASP A 354 -14.38 -12.08 22.40
CA ASP A 354 -15.37 -12.78 21.59
C ASP A 354 -15.75 -14.12 22.27
N ALA A 355 -17.02 -14.28 22.53
CA ALA A 355 -17.56 -15.54 23.03
C ALA A 355 -17.41 -16.62 21.94
N ALA A 356 -17.02 -17.82 22.33
CA ALA A 356 -17.06 -18.97 21.42
C ALA A 356 -18.49 -19.20 20.93
N GLU A 357 -18.65 -19.63 19.68
CA GLU A 357 -19.95 -20.00 19.12
C GLU A 357 -20.70 -20.95 20.10
N PRO A 358 -22.00 -20.70 20.35
CA PRO A 358 -22.78 -21.42 21.37
C PRO A 358 -22.83 -22.95 21.18
N HIS A 359 -22.50 -23.43 19.98
CA HIS A 359 -22.54 -24.85 19.63
C HIS A 359 -21.17 -25.54 19.68
N LEU A 360 -20.10 -24.85 20.07
CA LEU A 360 -18.78 -25.44 20.21
C LEU A 360 -18.58 -25.97 21.63
N HIS A 361 -18.39 -27.26 21.75
CA HIS A 361 -18.05 -27.94 23.01
C HIS A 361 -16.59 -28.34 23.00
N GLY A 362 -15.83 -27.96 24.03
CA GLY A 362 -14.45 -28.38 24.20
C GLY A 362 -14.36 -29.90 24.36
N GLN A 363 -13.55 -30.57 23.53
CA GLN A 363 -13.24 -31.98 23.72
C GLN A 363 -12.01 -32.07 24.61
N LEU A 364 -12.14 -32.86 25.69
CA LEU A 364 -11.04 -33.11 26.61
C LEU A 364 -10.04 -34.11 25.99
N SER A 365 -8.75 -33.84 26.17
CA SER A 365 -7.69 -34.77 25.79
C SER A 365 -7.76 -36.02 26.67
N GLY A 366 -7.56 -37.21 26.10
CA GLY A 366 -7.39 -38.43 26.85
C GLY A 366 -6.05 -38.55 27.59
N VAL A 367 -5.15 -37.57 27.43
CA VAL A 367 -3.84 -37.48 28.10
C VAL A 367 -3.84 -36.26 29.01
N THR A 368 -3.59 -36.46 30.31
CA THR A 368 -3.60 -35.38 31.30
C THR A 368 -2.34 -34.50 31.25
N ALA A 369 -2.40 -33.32 31.85
CA ALA A 369 -1.26 -32.44 31.97
C ALA A 369 -0.12 -33.07 32.79
N GLU A 370 -0.48 -33.77 33.89
CA GLU A 370 0.47 -34.43 34.76
C GLU A 370 1.20 -35.59 34.03
N GLU A 371 0.51 -36.35 33.19
CA GLU A 371 1.12 -37.41 32.37
C GLU A 371 2.14 -36.81 31.38
N ARG A 372 1.82 -35.64 30.77
CA ARG A 372 2.74 -34.95 29.87
C ARG A 372 3.95 -34.36 30.61
N GLU A 373 3.73 -33.73 31.77
CA GLU A 373 4.81 -33.20 32.61
C GLU A 373 5.76 -34.33 33.06
N ALA A 374 5.22 -35.47 33.50
CA ALA A 374 6.01 -36.62 33.84
C ALA A 374 6.77 -37.20 32.64
N ARG A 375 6.13 -37.27 31.48
CA ARG A 375 6.73 -37.80 30.23
C ARG A 375 7.88 -36.95 29.74
N PHE A 376 7.73 -35.63 29.74
CA PHE A 376 8.73 -34.69 29.23
C PHE A 376 9.71 -34.19 30.29
N GLY A 377 9.47 -34.50 31.56
CA GLY A 377 10.30 -34.07 32.69
C GLY A 377 10.37 -32.54 32.81
N GLN A 378 9.31 -31.84 32.42
CA GLN A 378 9.25 -30.38 32.41
C GLN A 378 7.83 -29.88 32.70
N LYS A 379 7.74 -28.72 33.36
CA LYS A 379 6.49 -27.98 33.50
C LYS A 379 6.34 -27.04 32.30
N PRO A 380 5.26 -27.13 31.51
CA PRO A 380 5.05 -26.27 30.37
C PRO A 380 4.75 -24.84 30.84
N VAL A 381 5.46 -23.87 30.28
CA VAL A 381 5.31 -22.45 30.54
C VAL A 381 5.42 -21.66 29.24
N THR A 382 4.81 -20.49 29.20
CA THR A 382 5.02 -19.52 28.12
C THR A 382 5.84 -18.35 28.64
N LEU A 383 6.97 -18.08 27.98
CA LEU A 383 7.83 -16.93 28.23
C LEU A 383 7.62 -15.90 27.14
N LEU A 384 7.03 -14.73 27.46
CA LEU A 384 6.88 -13.61 26.54
C LEU A 384 8.07 -12.65 26.69
N LEU A 385 8.89 -12.57 25.63
CA LEU A 385 9.93 -11.56 25.48
C LEU A 385 9.31 -10.32 24.82
N THR A 386 9.29 -9.18 25.51
CA THR A 386 8.75 -7.91 25.02
C THR A 386 9.81 -6.82 25.00
N GLY A 387 9.58 -5.73 24.27
CA GLY A 387 10.49 -4.61 24.12
C GLY A 387 10.49 -4.07 22.68
N LEU A 388 11.18 -2.96 22.44
CA LEU A 388 11.23 -2.28 21.15
C LEU A 388 11.77 -3.17 20.02
N THR A 389 11.42 -2.86 18.77
CA THR A 389 12.06 -3.46 17.59
C THR A 389 13.57 -3.18 17.67
N GLY A 390 14.43 -4.13 17.32
CA GLY A 390 15.88 -4.00 17.49
C GLY A 390 16.41 -4.31 18.91
N SER A 391 15.54 -4.52 19.94
CA SER A 391 15.98 -4.84 21.31
C SER A 391 16.62 -6.23 21.50
N GLY A 392 16.58 -7.09 20.48
CA GLY A 392 17.21 -8.41 20.51
C GLY A 392 16.30 -9.57 20.93
N LYS A 393 14.97 -9.38 20.97
CA LYS A 393 13.97 -10.40 21.36
C LYS A 393 14.15 -11.72 20.61
N SER A 394 14.15 -11.66 19.28
CA SER A 394 14.26 -12.86 18.42
C SER A 394 15.60 -13.56 18.58
N THR A 395 16.67 -12.80 18.79
CA THR A 395 18.02 -13.35 19.05
C THR A 395 18.07 -14.08 20.39
N LEU A 396 17.50 -13.47 21.45
CA LEU A 396 17.43 -14.08 22.76
C LEU A 396 16.50 -15.31 22.75
N ALA A 397 15.36 -15.24 22.07
CA ALA A 397 14.43 -16.35 21.95
C ALA A 397 15.11 -17.59 21.34
N ARG A 398 15.83 -17.43 20.25
CA ARG A 398 16.56 -18.50 19.57
C ARG A 398 17.72 -19.07 20.42
N ALA A 399 18.45 -18.20 21.10
CA ALA A 399 19.52 -18.64 22.00
C ALA A 399 18.97 -19.44 23.19
N LEU A 400 17.84 -19.02 23.77
CA LEU A 400 17.18 -19.71 24.85
C LEU A 400 16.56 -21.03 24.38
N GLU A 401 15.93 -21.06 23.21
CA GLU A 401 15.45 -22.28 22.56
C GLU A 401 16.57 -23.30 22.42
N ARG A 402 17.72 -22.88 21.85
CA ARG A 402 18.89 -23.76 21.68
C ARG A 402 19.35 -24.33 23.03
N ARG A 403 19.46 -23.46 24.04
CA ARG A 403 19.89 -23.89 25.37
C ARG A 403 18.96 -24.87 26.05
N LEU A 404 17.64 -24.62 25.97
CA LEU A 404 16.62 -25.52 26.52
C LEU A 404 16.60 -26.86 25.78
N PHE A 405 16.74 -26.83 24.46
CA PHE A 405 16.81 -28.05 23.64
C PHE A 405 18.03 -28.91 24.02
N ASP A 406 19.21 -28.30 24.21
CA ASP A 406 20.43 -28.99 24.62
C ASP A 406 20.30 -29.60 26.03
N LEU A 407 19.44 -29.04 26.87
CA LEU A 407 19.04 -29.60 28.19
C LEU A 407 17.96 -30.68 28.11
N GLY A 408 17.60 -31.12 26.89
CA GLY A 408 16.61 -32.16 26.66
C GLY A 408 15.16 -31.68 26.85
N ARG A 409 14.89 -30.37 26.80
CA ARG A 409 13.54 -29.81 26.95
C ARG A 409 12.83 -29.67 25.60
N ALA A 410 11.55 -30.01 25.59
CA ALA A 410 10.67 -29.74 24.45
C ALA A 410 10.27 -28.27 24.47
N VAL A 411 10.70 -27.51 23.47
CA VAL A 411 10.54 -26.05 23.38
C VAL A 411 10.19 -25.60 21.97
N ALA A 412 9.40 -24.55 21.84
CA ALA A 412 9.06 -23.92 20.55
C ALA A 412 9.09 -22.40 20.68
N VAL A 413 9.50 -21.73 19.59
CA VAL A 413 9.52 -20.26 19.50
C VAL A 413 8.38 -19.77 18.61
N LEU A 414 7.64 -18.78 19.11
CA LEU A 414 6.68 -17.98 18.36
C LEU A 414 7.23 -16.56 18.18
N ASP A 415 7.64 -16.23 16.97
CA ASP A 415 8.16 -14.92 16.62
C ASP A 415 7.09 -14.09 15.87
N GLY A 416 6.91 -12.84 16.26
CA GLY A 416 5.87 -11.96 15.70
C GLY A 416 5.96 -11.73 14.21
N GLN A 417 7.17 -11.79 13.61
CA GLN A 417 7.35 -11.72 12.16
C GLN A 417 6.99 -13.06 11.50
N ASN A 418 7.48 -14.17 12.05
CA ASN A 418 7.17 -15.50 11.53
C ASN A 418 5.67 -15.81 11.58
N MET A 419 4.97 -15.36 12.62
CA MET A 419 3.51 -15.50 12.71
C MET A 419 2.81 -14.79 11.56
N ARG A 420 3.33 -13.63 11.13
CA ARG A 420 2.80 -12.87 9.97
C ARG A 420 3.10 -13.50 8.62
N LEU A 421 4.04 -14.41 8.51
CA LEU A 421 4.26 -15.20 7.29
C LEU A 421 3.25 -16.36 7.15
N GLY A 422 2.54 -16.71 8.23
CA GLY A 422 1.60 -17.83 8.27
C GLY A 422 0.23 -17.46 8.85
N ILE A 423 0.01 -17.81 10.13
CA ILE A 423 -1.31 -17.69 10.81
C ILE A 423 -1.85 -16.26 10.81
N SER A 424 -0.98 -15.28 10.89
CA SER A 424 -1.32 -13.85 10.93
C SER A 424 -0.92 -13.09 9.67
N LYS A 425 -0.87 -13.77 8.51
CA LYS A 425 -0.52 -13.14 7.22
C LYS A 425 -1.50 -12.06 6.77
N ASP A 426 -2.70 -12.05 7.34
CA ASP A 426 -3.76 -11.08 7.14
C ASP A 426 -3.58 -9.82 8.01
N LEU A 427 -2.65 -9.81 8.99
CA LEU A 427 -2.44 -8.72 9.94
C LEU A 427 -1.24 -7.82 9.56
N GLY A 428 -1.40 -6.49 9.74
CA GLY A 428 -0.37 -5.46 9.63
C GLY A 428 0.29 -5.14 10.96
N PHE A 429 0.63 -3.85 11.17
CA PHE A 429 1.41 -3.36 12.31
C PHE A 429 0.70 -2.27 13.13
N SER A 430 -0.59 -2.00 12.92
CA SER A 430 -1.37 -1.12 13.80
C SER A 430 -1.48 -1.70 15.22
N ALA A 431 -1.80 -0.89 16.22
CA ALA A 431 -1.92 -1.32 17.61
C ALA A 431 -2.92 -2.50 17.75
N GLY A 432 -4.12 -2.41 17.15
CA GLY A 432 -5.09 -3.49 17.16
C GLY A 432 -4.64 -4.75 16.43
N GLU A 433 -3.95 -4.63 15.28
CA GLU A 433 -3.39 -5.79 14.56
C GLU A 433 -2.21 -6.43 15.30
N ARG A 434 -1.43 -5.64 16.05
CA ARG A 434 -0.41 -6.18 16.96
C ARG A 434 -1.04 -6.95 18.12
N SER A 435 -2.14 -6.41 18.70
CA SER A 435 -2.92 -7.09 19.73
C SER A 435 -3.50 -8.40 19.21
N GLU A 436 -4.12 -8.40 18.04
CA GLU A 436 -4.69 -9.60 17.41
C GLU A 436 -3.61 -10.64 17.03
N ASN A 437 -2.45 -10.21 16.52
CA ASN A 437 -1.32 -11.11 16.28
C ASN A 437 -0.85 -11.77 17.58
N LEU A 438 -0.77 -11.01 18.67
CA LEU A 438 -0.44 -11.57 19.99
C LEU A 438 -1.53 -12.54 20.47
N ARG A 439 -2.81 -12.19 20.34
CA ARG A 439 -3.94 -13.07 20.71
C ARG A 439 -3.86 -14.41 20.00
N ARG A 440 -3.69 -14.42 18.66
CA ARG A 440 -3.54 -15.67 17.88
C ARG A 440 -2.33 -16.46 18.34
N SER A 441 -1.22 -15.80 18.63
CA SER A 441 0.00 -16.43 19.11
C SER A 441 -0.17 -17.00 20.51
N VAL A 442 -0.95 -16.34 21.36
CA VAL A 442 -1.29 -16.82 22.71
C VAL A 442 -2.15 -18.09 22.66
N GLU A 443 -3.11 -18.19 21.73
CA GLU A 443 -3.87 -19.43 21.53
C GLU A 443 -2.96 -20.59 21.09
N VAL A 444 -2.00 -20.34 20.19
CA VAL A 444 -1.01 -21.35 19.79
C VAL A 444 -0.11 -21.73 20.97
N ALA A 445 0.35 -20.76 21.77
CA ALA A 445 1.16 -21.00 22.94
C ALA A 445 0.39 -21.83 23.99
N ARG A 446 -0.91 -21.55 24.19
CA ARG A 446 -1.79 -22.35 25.06
C ARG A 446 -1.85 -23.81 24.62
N LEU A 447 -2.04 -24.05 23.30
CA LEU A 447 -2.04 -25.43 22.77
C LEU A 447 -0.69 -26.11 22.95
N PHE A 448 0.43 -25.39 22.82
CA PHE A 448 1.76 -25.96 23.12
C PHE A 448 1.92 -26.30 24.59
N ASN A 449 1.48 -25.43 25.50
CA ASN A 449 1.51 -25.74 26.94
C ASN A 449 0.61 -26.95 27.28
N GLU A 450 -0.58 -27.04 26.70
CA GLU A 450 -1.46 -28.22 26.84
C GLU A 450 -0.80 -29.48 26.28
N ALA A 451 0.03 -29.35 25.24
CA ALA A 451 0.83 -30.49 24.73
C ALA A 451 2.07 -30.81 25.57
N GLY A 452 2.39 -30.04 26.63
CA GLY A 452 3.55 -30.23 27.48
C GLY A 452 4.82 -29.53 27.00
N ILE A 453 4.72 -28.61 26.03
CA ILE A 453 5.83 -27.92 25.40
C ILE A 453 6.01 -26.54 26.02
N ILE A 454 7.27 -26.15 26.28
CA ILE A 454 7.64 -24.78 26.68
C ILE A 454 7.53 -23.87 25.45
N CYS A 455 6.86 -22.72 25.60
CA CYS A 455 6.71 -21.75 24.52
C CYS A 455 7.51 -20.46 24.81
N ILE A 456 8.25 -19.95 23.83
CA ILE A 456 8.95 -18.68 23.91
C ILE A 456 8.34 -17.75 22.87
N GLY A 457 7.63 -16.70 23.30
CA GLY A 457 7.07 -15.65 22.45
C GLY A 457 8.01 -14.47 22.32
N ALA A 458 8.28 -14.00 21.10
CA ALA A 458 9.06 -12.80 20.83
C ALA A 458 8.18 -11.75 20.10
N PHE A 459 7.62 -10.80 20.87
CA PHE A 459 6.68 -9.80 20.37
C PHE A 459 6.99 -8.42 20.93
N VAL A 460 6.61 -7.35 20.24
CA VAL A 460 6.75 -5.99 20.76
C VAL A 460 5.84 -5.80 21.98
N ALA A 461 4.55 -6.17 21.86
CA ALA A 461 3.55 -6.22 22.92
C ALA A 461 3.63 -5.04 23.95
N PRO A 462 3.53 -3.79 23.50
CA PRO A 462 3.75 -2.63 24.36
C PRO A 462 2.63 -2.47 25.39
N ASP A 463 1.40 -2.75 25.02
CA ASP A 463 0.20 -2.57 25.85
C ASP A 463 0.15 -3.55 27.04
N GLU A 464 0.06 -3.00 28.24
CA GLU A 464 -0.03 -3.77 29.49
C GLU A 464 -1.33 -4.56 29.59
N GLU A 465 -2.47 -3.98 29.15
CA GLU A 465 -3.77 -4.65 29.18
C GLU A 465 -3.78 -5.89 28.26
N VAL A 466 -3.13 -5.79 27.10
CA VAL A 466 -3.00 -6.93 26.18
C VAL A 466 -2.13 -8.03 26.78
N ARG A 467 -1.06 -7.68 27.53
CA ARG A 467 -0.23 -8.66 28.24
C ARG A 467 -0.98 -9.31 29.41
N LYS A 468 -1.86 -8.57 30.11
CA LYS A 468 -2.75 -9.13 31.16
C LYS A 468 -3.74 -10.13 30.56
N LYS A 469 -4.41 -9.80 29.46
CA LYS A 469 -5.31 -10.71 28.74
C LYS A 469 -4.58 -11.99 28.29
N ALA A 470 -3.33 -11.87 27.83
CA ALA A 470 -2.49 -13.02 27.49
C ALA A 470 -2.22 -13.93 28.69
N ALA A 471 -1.89 -13.34 29.84
CA ALA A 471 -1.68 -14.08 31.09
C ALA A 471 -2.94 -14.79 31.57
N GLU A 472 -4.10 -14.15 31.51
CA GLU A 472 -5.39 -14.75 31.83
C GLU A 472 -5.73 -15.96 30.94
N ARG A 473 -5.42 -15.85 29.64
CA ARG A 473 -5.74 -16.90 28.66
C ARG A 473 -4.86 -18.13 28.77
N ILE A 474 -3.57 -17.97 29.13
CA ILE A 474 -2.62 -19.08 29.33
C ILE A 474 -2.70 -19.66 30.72
N GLY A 475 -2.97 -18.81 31.70
CA GLY A 475 -2.88 -19.09 33.14
C GLY A 475 -1.69 -18.35 33.76
N ALA A 476 -1.96 -17.54 34.79
CA ALA A 476 -0.96 -16.67 35.40
C ALA A 476 0.23 -17.44 36.03
N ASP A 477 0.03 -18.71 36.41
CA ASP A 477 1.06 -19.60 36.95
C ASP A 477 1.98 -20.20 35.86
N ARG A 478 1.63 -20.03 34.59
CA ARG A 478 2.34 -20.57 33.42
C ARG A 478 2.78 -19.51 32.45
N PHE A 479 2.62 -18.22 32.78
CA PHE A 479 2.95 -17.09 31.92
C PHE A 479 3.96 -16.16 32.56
N LEU A 480 5.11 -15.98 31.91
CA LEU A 480 6.19 -15.12 32.37
C LEU A 480 6.47 -14.04 31.33
N VAL A 481 6.61 -12.80 31.77
CA VAL A 481 6.96 -11.67 30.90
C VAL A 481 8.38 -11.21 31.21
N VAL A 482 9.20 -11.08 30.18
CA VAL A 482 10.56 -10.52 30.27
C VAL A 482 10.65 -9.33 29.33
N HIS A 483 10.83 -8.15 29.88
CA HIS A 483 11.02 -6.92 29.13
C HIS A 483 12.50 -6.67 28.82
N LEU A 484 12.83 -6.52 27.54
CA LEU A 484 14.18 -6.17 27.07
C LEU A 484 14.29 -4.63 26.95
N ALA A 485 14.80 -4.00 27.96
CA ALA A 485 14.99 -2.54 28.07
C ALA A 485 16.30 -2.12 27.38
N ALA A 486 16.43 -2.35 26.08
CA ALA A 486 17.56 -1.83 25.32
C ALA A 486 17.36 -0.32 25.04
N PRO A 487 18.42 0.52 25.15
CA PRO A 487 18.34 1.94 24.79
C PRO A 487 17.84 2.12 23.36
N ILE A 488 17.05 3.16 23.12
CA ILE A 488 16.42 3.41 21.82
C ILE A 488 17.45 3.62 20.71
N GLU A 489 18.60 4.22 21.02
CA GLU A 489 19.72 4.42 20.09
C GLU A 489 20.26 3.09 19.60
N VAL A 490 20.44 2.12 20.50
CA VAL A 490 20.90 0.77 20.17
C VAL A 490 19.85 0.02 19.33
N CYS A 491 18.58 0.24 19.63
CA CYS A 491 17.50 -0.35 18.86
C CYS A 491 17.46 0.22 17.43
N ARG A 492 17.69 1.53 17.26
CA ARG A 492 17.77 2.20 15.96
C ARG A 492 18.94 1.71 15.10
N GLU A 493 20.12 1.55 15.70
CA GLU A 493 21.29 1.02 14.99
C GLU A 493 21.08 -0.42 14.49
N ARG A 494 20.26 -1.20 15.19
CA ARG A 494 20.01 -2.62 14.87
C ARG A 494 18.79 -2.85 13.98
N ASP A 495 17.96 -1.83 13.78
CA ASP A 495 16.73 -1.93 12.98
C ASP A 495 17.05 -1.73 11.49
N THR A 496 17.63 -2.77 10.86
CA THR A 496 17.96 -2.78 9.43
C THR A 496 16.73 -2.74 8.53
N ASP A 497 15.56 -3.11 9.02
CA ASP A 497 14.30 -3.20 8.28
C ASP A 497 13.42 -1.94 8.48
N CYS A 498 13.91 -0.93 9.20
CA CYS A 498 13.24 0.35 9.49
C CYS A 498 11.83 0.18 10.12
N LEU A 499 11.60 -0.92 10.82
CA LEU A 499 10.31 -1.26 11.44
C LEU A 499 9.97 -0.36 12.65
N LEU A 500 10.98 0.22 13.30
CA LEU A 500 10.81 1.20 14.39
C LEU A 500 10.15 2.50 13.91
N TYR A 501 10.37 2.88 12.64
CA TYR A 501 9.85 4.10 12.04
C TYR A 501 8.50 3.93 11.31
N THR A 502 8.15 2.69 10.95
CA THR A 502 6.89 2.36 10.27
C THR A 502 5.76 1.98 11.23
N SER A 503 6.08 1.79 12.50
CA SER A 503 5.11 1.45 13.55
C SER A 503 4.91 2.65 14.49
N ASP A 504 3.70 2.79 15.05
CA ASP A 504 3.36 3.77 16.09
C ASP A 504 4.22 3.62 17.38
N ALA A 505 5.21 2.73 17.36
CA ALA A 505 6.14 2.48 18.46
C ALA A 505 7.14 3.62 18.71
N ALA A 506 7.22 4.62 17.84
CA ALA A 506 8.02 5.81 18.08
C ALA A 506 7.33 6.76 19.07
N ASP A 507 5.98 6.76 19.12
CA ASP A 507 5.20 7.61 20.03
C ASP A 507 5.11 7.01 21.44
N GLU A 508 5.43 5.73 21.63
CA GLU A 508 5.42 5.03 22.91
C GLU A 508 6.77 5.13 23.67
N ALA A 509 7.81 5.67 23.04
CA ALA A 509 9.12 5.85 23.68
C ALA A 509 9.23 7.13 24.52
N ASP A 510 8.27 8.06 24.37
CA ASP A 510 8.19 9.34 25.08
C ASP A 510 7.12 9.35 26.20
N SER A 511 6.47 8.21 26.51
CA SER A 511 5.48 8.06 27.60
C SER A 511 6.01 7.17 28.77
#